data_19bdd6ee25465b8c72eb109da185cb99
#
_entry.id   19bdd6ee25465b8c72eb109da185cb99
#
_cell.length_a   1.000
_cell.length_b   1.000
_cell.length_c   1.000
_cell.angle_alpha   90.00
_cell.angle_beta   90.00
_cell.angle_gamma   90.00
#
_symmetry.space_group_name_H-M   'P 1'
#
loop_
_entity.id
_entity.type
_entity.pdbx_description
1 polymer ?
#
loop_
_entity_poly.entity_id
_entity_poly.type
_entity_poly.pdbx_seq_one_letter_code
_entity_poly.pdbx_strand_id
1 'polypeptide(L)'
;MLAIKNNIMAGNAARHLGKAYDSLAMSVERLASGLRINSAKDDAAGLAVRELVRADIAVLQQGSRNASDGISMLQTMEGAMAVMDDNLIRMKELAEQAATGSYSSAQRIIMDAEFAEMASEIERIAGATAFNGISMLNSNTGSVQIHVGTSSTIDVDKVDMTQSGLGIETGNGAWGAMTNDDNALDNIDEATFLSIGSSANAFQININFADDDGTNQQQIQVDLGTAGTATTYTLEQLRDAINAESNNPSTMYDPTGETYAYSAASIVETSDGDYKLQIKAKYGEMDSMTITSTNAMDATELTGVFDAAVADGGTLMAGTQFQKWDASATDWVADTTGGATAGLNILTTTAATTALDSITTAINTKDTARASFGYKMNRLESTIAILDIQAENLMSAESRISDVDVATEMAALTRTQVLSQAGISMLAQANSMPQMALTLLR
;
A
#
# COMPACT_ATOMS: atom_id res chain seq x y z
N MET A 1 8.86 88.71 -15.61
CA MET A 1 7.93 89.42 -16.46
C MET A 1 6.48 89.04 -16.00
N LEU A 2 5.71 90.03 -15.59
CA LEU A 2 4.30 89.86 -15.26
C LEU A 2 3.50 89.93 -16.59
N ALA A 3 3.19 88.77 -17.13
CA ALA A 3 2.37 88.70 -18.35
C ALA A 3 0.85 88.52 -17.91
N ILE A 4 -0.01 89.47 -18.23
CA ILE A 4 -1.40 89.53 -17.85
C ILE A 4 -2.21 88.45 -18.61
N LYS A 5 -1.77 88.08 -19.83
CA LYS A 5 -2.46 87.16 -20.71
C LYS A 5 -2.13 85.66 -20.39
N ASN A 6 -0.91 85.39 -19.89
CA ASN A 6 -0.50 84.01 -19.58
C ASN A 6 0.14 83.97 -18.18
N ASN A 7 -0.58 83.46 -17.19
CA ASN A 7 -0.09 83.31 -15.82
C ASN A 7 0.78 82.08 -15.67
N ILE A 8 2.06 82.17 -16.07
CA ILE A 8 3.07 81.11 -16.04
C ILE A 8 3.31 80.60 -14.60
N MET A 9 3.25 81.56 -13.62
CA MET A 9 3.45 81.24 -12.20
C MET A 9 2.34 80.39 -11.63
N ALA A 10 1.08 80.69 -11.97
CA ALA A 10 -0.05 79.85 -11.59
C ALA A 10 0.03 78.46 -12.25
N GLY A 11 0.46 78.38 -13.54
CA GLY A 11 0.66 77.13 -14.24
C GLY A 11 1.77 76.28 -13.62
N ASN A 12 2.86 76.92 -13.15
CA ASN A 12 3.93 76.22 -12.42
C ASN A 12 3.45 75.73 -11.04
N ALA A 13 2.74 76.58 -10.31
CA ALA A 13 2.19 76.24 -9.01
C ALA A 13 1.17 75.05 -9.10
N ALA A 14 0.30 75.07 -10.13
CA ALA A 14 -0.61 73.99 -10.40
C ALA A 14 0.10 72.67 -10.73
N ARG A 15 1.15 72.71 -11.52
CA ARG A 15 1.94 71.49 -11.81
C ARG A 15 2.65 70.93 -10.56
N HIS A 16 3.21 71.75 -9.71
CA HIS A 16 3.84 71.35 -8.45
C HIS A 16 2.81 70.81 -7.47
N LEU A 17 1.62 71.44 -7.40
CA LEU A 17 0.51 70.96 -6.61
C LEU A 17 0.02 69.61 -7.09
N GLY A 18 -0.14 69.37 -8.41
CA GLY A 18 -0.49 68.08 -8.96
C GLY A 18 0.52 67.00 -8.56
N LYS A 19 1.84 67.27 -8.69
CA LYS A 19 2.89 66.32 -8.24
C LYS A 19 2.82 66.06 -6.73
N ALA A 20 2.49 67.04 -5.92
CA ALA A 20 2.33 66.86 -4.47
C ALA A 20 1.12 65.96 -4.14
N TYR A 21 0.00 66.10 -4.85
CA TYR A 21 -1.14 65.20 -4.72
C TYR A 21 -0.88 63.81 -5.17
N ASP A 22 -0.17 63.62 -6.30
CA ASP A 22 0.26 62.30 -6.80
C ASP A 22 1.13 61.59 -5.77
N SER A 23 2.10 62.31 -5.18
CA SER A 23 3.00 61.77 -4.13
C SER A 23 2.22 61.48 -2.83
N LEU A 24 1.25 62.32 -2.46
CA LEU A 24 0.40 62.10 -1.32
C LEU A 24 -0.46 60.83 -1.49
N ALA A 25 -1.08 60.67 -2.66
CA ALA A 25 -1.84 59.49 -2.99
C ALA A 25 -1.04 58.20 -2.91
N MET A 26 0.21 58.24 -3.44
CA MET A 26 1.17 57.09 -3.35
C MET A 26 1.50 56.75 -1.89
N SER A 27 1.83 57.77 -1.07
CA SER A 27 2.15 57.52 0.35
C SER A 27 0.93 56.97 1.13
N VAL A 28 -0.27 57.44 0.84
CA VAL A 28 -1.50 56.90 1.43
C VAL A 28 -1.73 55.43 1.00
N GLU A 29 -1.54 55.14 -0.26
CA GLU A 29 -1.70 53.77 -0.79
C GLU A 29 -0.67 52.79 -0.15
N ARG A 30 0.61 53.21 -0.04
CA ARG A 30 1.65 52.38 0.62
C ARG A 30 1.36 52.16 2.10
N LEU A 31 0.95 53.18 2.82
CA LEU A 31 0.58 53.08 4.23
C LEU A 31 -0.67 52.27 4.46
N ALA A 32 -1.64 52.37 3.56
CA ALA A 32 -2.88 51.56 3.63
C ALA A 32 -2.67 50.08 3.33
N SER A 33 -1.75 49.75 2.38
CA SER A 33 -1.41 48.38 2.03
C SER A 33 -0.32 47.78 2.93
N GLY A 34 0.48 48.58 3.59
CA GLY A 34 1.70 48.17 4.30
C GLY A 34 2.85 47.82 3.38
N LEU A 35 2.67 47.95 2.06
CA LEU A 35 3.62 47.52 1.04
C LEU A 35 4.28 48.75 0.36
N ARG A 36 5.59 48.67 0.15
CA ARG A 36 6.36 49.63 -0.62
C ARG A 36 6.08 49.52 -2.12
N ILE A 37 5.91 48.28 -2.61
CA ILE A 37 5.63 47.94 -4.00
C ILE A 37 4.20 47.40 -4.09
N ASN A 38 3.28 48.21 -4.58
CA ASN A 38 1.88 47.85 -4.69
C ASN A 38 1.47 47.50 -6.12
N SER A 39 2.19 48.05 -7.09
CA SER A 39 1.91 47.83 -8.52
C SER A 39 3.21 47.67 -9.32
N ALA A 40 3.11 47.05 -10.51
CA ALA A 40 4.23 46.92 -11.44
C ALA A 40 4.80 48.30 -11.89
N LYS A 41 4.03 49.38 -11.72
CA LYS A 41 4.48 50.77 -12.00
C LYS A 41 5.47 51.28 -10.96
N ASP A 42 5.40 50.78 -9.72
CA ASP A 42 6.28 51.22 -8.62
C ASP A 42 7.68 50.63 -8.78
N ASP A 43 7.75 49.31 -9.02
CA ASP A 43 9.00 48.61 -9.31
C ASP A 43 8.65 47.22 -9.93
N ALA A 44 8.78 47.11 -11.26
CA ALA A 44 8.49 45.89 -11.99
C ALA A 44 9.48 44.77 -11.66
N ALA A 45 10.76 45.09 -11.42
CA ALA A 45 11.78 44.09 -11.07
C ALA A 45 11.59 43.57 -9.64
N GLY A 46 11.38 44.49 -8.68
CA GLY A 46 11.09 44.12 -7.29
C GLY A 46 9.83 43.33 -7.14
N LEU A 47 8.78 43.65 -7.90
CA LEU A 47 7.54 42.87 -7.93
C LEU A 47 7.75 41.44 -8.43
N ALA A 48 8.49 41.27 -9.53
CA ALA A 48 8.78 39.95 -10.09
C ALA A 48 9.58 39.09 -9.11
N VAL A 49 10.60 39.65 -8.43
CA VAL A 49 11.37 38.94 -7.42
C VAL A 49 10.49 38.57 -6.20
N ARG A 50 9.64 39.51 -5.74
CA ARG A 50 8.70 39.25 -4.65
C ARG A 50 7.79 38.08 -4.96
N GLU A 51 7.17 38.03 -6.14
CA GLU A 51 6.25 36.95 -6.51
C GLU A 51 6.96 35.60 -6.61
N LEU A 52 8.21 35.55 -7.09
CA LEU A 52 9.03 34.34 -7.09
C LEU A 52 9.32 33.87 -5.65
N VAL A 53 9.77 34.75 -4.79
CA VAL A 53 10.04 34.41 -3.37
C VAL A 53 8.78 33.96 -2.66
N ARG A 54 7.65 34.60 -2.92
CA ARG A 54 6.35 34.22 -2.35
C ARG A 54 5.89 32.84 -2.83
N ALA A 55 6.12 32.53 -4.11
CA ALA A 55 5.86 31.20 -4.64
C ALA A 55 6.74 30.14 -3.97
N ASP A 56 8.03 30.43 -3.79
CA ASP A 56 8.98 29.54 -3.11
C ASP A 56 8.58 29.29 -1.65
N ILE A 57 8.19 30.34 -0.91
CA ILE A 57 7.69 30.21 0.47
C ILE A 57 6.47 29.27 0.52
N ALA A 58 5.51 29.43 -0.39
CA ALA A 58 4.32 28.58 -0.46
C ALA A 58 4.67 27.11 -0.74
N VAL A 59 5.64 26.87 -1.63
CA VAL A 59 6.14 25.52 -1.95
C VAL A 59 6.85 24.90 -0.76
N LEU A 60 7.71 25.64 -0.05
CA LEU A 60 8.41 25.14 1.14
C LEU A 60 7.43 24.80 2.27
N GLN A 61 6.45 25.64 2.52
CA GLN A 61 5.39 25.35 3.49
C GLN A 61 4.56 24.14 3.12
N GLN A 62 4.28 23.93 1.82
CA GLN A 62 3.62 22.70 1.37
C GLN A 62 4.54 21.49 1.55
N GLY A 63 5.82 21.63 1.28
CA GLY A 63 6.83 20.59 1.51
C GLY A 63 6.90 20.16 2.98
N SER A 64 6.82 21.11 3.92
CA SER A 64 6.78 20.85 5.37
C SER A 64 5.51 20.04 5.75
N ARG A 65 4.36 20.40 5.18
CA ARG A 65 3.10 19.61 5.39
C ARG A 65 3.21 18.21 4.80
N ASN A 66 3.72 18.08 3.58
CA ASN A 66 3.92 16.76 2.94
C ASN A 66 4.87 15.87 3.76
N ALA A 67 5.92 16.44 4.34
CA ALA A 67 6.83 15.72 5.22
C ALA A 67 6.14 15.24 6.50
N SER A 68 5.25 16.07 7.08
CA SER A 68 4.44 15.69 8.25
C SER A 68 3.45 14.57 7.94
N ASP A 69 2.83 14.59 6.74
CA ASP A 69 1.98 13.50 6.26
C ASP A 69 2.80 12.20 6.08
N GLY A 70 4.03 12.33 5.59
CA GLY A 70 4.97 11.21 5.48
C GLY A 70 5.33 10.59 6.82
N ILE A 71 5.55 11.41 7.85
CA ILE A 71 5.77 10.91 9.22
C ILE A 71 4.53 10.16 9.73
N SER A 72 3.34 10.70 9.51
CA SER A 72 2.09 10.05 9.94
C SER A 72 1.88 8.70 9.24
N MET A 73 2.26 8.59 7.97
CA MET A 73 2.24 7.34 7.22
C MET A 73 3.23 6.32 7.84
N LEU A 74 4.46 6.73 8.12
CA LEU A 74 5.48 5.86 8.75
C LEU A 74 5.06 5.40 10.16
N GLN A 75 4.46 6.27 10.96
CA GLN A 75 3.92 5.93 12.29
C GLN A 75 2.78 4.90 12.21
N THR A 76 1.93 5.01 11.19
CA THR A 76 0.85 4.02 10.97
C THR A 76 1.43 2.64 10.69
N MET A 77 2.46 2.56 9.83
CA MET A 77 3.15 1.30 9.52
C MET A 77 3.90 0.75 10.74
N GLU A 78 4.58 1.62 11.49
CA GLU A 78 5.28 1.20 12.71
C GLU A 78 4.31 0.63 13.75
N GLY A 79 3.15 1.26 13.93
CA GLY A 79 2.11 0.77 14.83
C GLY A 79 1.60 -0.63 14.44
N ALA A 80 1.40 -0.87 13.14
CA ALA A 80 1.01 -2.19 12.63
C ALA A 80 2.11 -3.24 12.88
N MET A 81 3.37 -2.89 12.60
CA MET A 81 4.50 -3.80 12.86
C MET A 81 4.73 -4.08 14.35
N ALA A 82 4.34 -3.19 15.24
CA ALA A 82 4.39 -3.45 16.69
C ALA A 82 3.39 -4.54 17.10
N VAL A 83 2.19 -4.56 16.50
CA VAL A 83 1.20 -5.64 16.73
C VAL A 83 1.67 -6.96 16.13
N MET A 84 2.30 -6.92 14.93
CA MET A 84 2.91 -8.12 14.33
C MET A 84 4.03 -8.70 15.21
N ASP A 85 4.75 -7.87 15.94
CA ASP A 85 5.79 -8.31 16.88
C ASP A 85 5.24 -9.20 17.99
N ASP A 86 4.13 -8.79 18.58
CA ASP A 86 3.46 -9.59 19.62
C ASP A 86 3.04 -10.97 19.08
N ASN A 87 2.53 -11.03 17.83
CA ASN A 87 2.16 -12.28 17.17
C ASN A 87 3.40 -13.15 16.89
N LEU A 88 4.50 -12.57 16.38
CA LEU A 88 5.76 -13.30 16.12
C LEU A 88 6.37 -13.84 17.42
N ILE A 89 6.33 -13.08 18.50
CA ILE A 89 6.80 -13.53 19.82
C ILE A 89 5.94 -14.71 20.28
N ARG A 90 4.62 -14.62 20.14
CA ARG A 90 3.71 -15.71 20.51
C ARG A 90 3.95 -16.97 19.67
N MET A 91 4.13 -16.82 18.36
CA MET A 91 4.51 -17.92 17.48
C MET A 91 5.83 -18.57 17.92
N LYS A 92 6.83 -17.77 18.33
CA LYS A 92 8.11 -18.27 18.83
C LYS A 92 7.96 -19.05 20.13
N GLU A 93 7.11 -18.60 21.05
CA GLU A 93 6.80 -19.32 22.29
C GLU A 93 6.15 -20.69 21.99
N LEU A 94 5.20 -20.73 21.06
CA LEU A 94 4.54 -21.98 20.64
C LEU A 94 5.53 -22.94 19.98
N ALA A 95 6.40 -22.44 19.13
CA ALA A 95 7.43 -23.25 18.49
C ALA A 95 8.44 -23.81 19.49
N GLU A 96 8.90 -23.02 20.48
CA GLU A 96 9.79 -23.48 21.55
C GLU A 96 9.10 -24.55 22.42
N GLN A 97 7.80 -24.35 22.70
CA GLN A 97 7.03 -25.33 23.45
C GLN A 97 6.88 -26.65 22.67
N ALA A 98 6.59 -26.57 21.36
CA ALA A 98 6.44 -27.75 20.50
C ALA A 98 7.78 -28.49 20.25
N ALA A 99 8.90 -27.79 20.25
CA ALA A 99 10.25 -28.37 20.15
C ALA A 99 10.61 -29.26 21.36
N THR A 100 9.91 -29.06 22.49
CA THR A 100 10.13 -29.87 23.70
C THR A 100 9.51 -31.24 23.54
N GLY A 101 10.28 -32.31 23.72
CA GLY A 101 9.87 -33.71 23.55
C GLY A 101 8.82 -34.22 24.54
N SER A 102 8.35 -33.38 25.48
CA SER A 102 7.35 -33.75 26.49
C SER A 102 5.91 -33.67 26.03
N TYR A 103 5.66 -33.09 24.86
CA TYR A 103 4.30 -32.93 24.30
C TYR A 103 3.99 -34.05 23.32
N SER A 104 2.74 -34.54 23.37
CA SER A 104 2.22 -35.54 22.43
C SER A 104 1.91 -34.90 21.07
N SER A 105 1.81 -35.72 20.01
CA SER A 105 1.42 -35.24 18.66
C SER A 105 0.07 -34.50 18.70
N ALA A 106 -0.92 -35.00 19.44
CA ALA A 106 -2.22 -34.35 19.60
C ALA A 106 -2.11 -32.94 20.22
N GLN A 107 -1.22 -32.77 21.19
CA GLN A 107 -0.99 -31.46 21.81
C GLN A 107 -0.27 -30.50 20.86
N ARG A 108 0.67 -30.99 20.04
CA ARG A 108 1.33 -30.18 19.00
C ARG A 108 0.36 -29.73 17.91
N ILE A 109 -0.59 -30.57 17.51
CA ILE A 109 -1.64 -30.18 16.55
C ILE A 109 -2.46 -28.99 17.07
N ILE A 110 -2.81 -28.97 18.37
CA ILE A 110 -3.54 -27.84 18.95
C ILE A 110 -2.68 -26.57 18.96
N MET A 111 -1.37 -26.71 19.29
CA MET A 111 -0.44 -25.60 19.25
C MET A 111 -0.20 -25.09 17.81
N ASP A 112 -0.15 -26.00 16.84
CA ASP A 112 0.02 -25.67 15.43
C ASP A 112 -1.19 -24.92 14.89
N ALA A 113 -2.41 -25.27 15.30
CA ALA A 113 -3.60 -24.51 14.94
C ALA A 113 -3.52 -23.05 15.44
N GLU A 114 -3.09 -22.82 16.71
CA GLU A 114 -2.89 -21.47 17.23
C GLU A 114 -1.76 -20.75 16.46
N PHE A 115 -0.68 -21.47 16.14
CA PHE A 115 0.44 -20.96 15.36
C PHE A 115 0.00 -20.47 13.96
N ALA A 116 -0.81 -21.26 13.27
CA ALA A 116 -1.37 -20.91 11.96
C ALA A 116 -2.31 -19.70 12.02
N GLU A 117 -3.12 -19.58 13.08
CA GLU A 117 -3.99 -18.42 13.28
C GLU A 117 -3.17 -17.13 13.53
N MET A 118 -2.05 -17.21 14.27
CA MET A 118 -1.16 -16.07 14.48
C MET A 118 -0.50 -15.64 13.16
N ALA A 119 -0.08 -16.58 12.33
CA ALA A 119 0.47 -16.27 11.01
C ALA A 119 -0.59 -15.63 10.09
N SER A 120 -1.82 -16.16 10.09
CA SER A 120 -2.94 -15.58 9.36
C SER A 120 -3.28 -14.16 9.82
N GLU A 121 -3.16 -13.87 11.10
CA GLU A 121 -3.36 -12.53 11.65
C GLU A 121 -2.26 -11.57 11.18
N ILE A 122 -1.00 -12.01 11.07
CA ILE A 122 0.08 -11.21 10.47
C ILE A 122 -0.26 -10.85 9.02
N GLU A 123 -0.70 -11.83 8.22
CA GLU A 123 -1.15 -11.60 6.84
C GLU A 123 -2.28 -10.57 6.78
N ARG A 124 -3.29 -10.73 7.63
CA ARG A 124 -4.42 -9.80 7.72
C ARG A 124 -3.96 -8.39 8.08
N ILE A 125 -3.03 -8.23 9.03
CA ILE A 125 -2.49 -6.92 9.43
C ILE A 125 -1.71 -6.31 8.28
N ALA A 126 -0.86 -7.09 7.60
CA ALA A 126 -0.08 -6.61 6.44
C ALA A 126 -1.00 -6.11 5.31
N GLY A 127 -2.05 -6.87 5.00
CA GLY A 127 -3.01 -6.51 3.95
C GLY A 127 -3.93 -5.35 4.33
N ALA A 128 -4.36 -5.27 5.60
CA ALA A 128 -5.27 -4.24 6.08
C ALA A 128 -4.56 -2.89 6.34
N THR A 129 -3.24 -2.89 6.53
CA THR A 129 -2.50 -1.66 6.85
C THR A 129 -2.31 -0.81 5.61
N ALA A 130 -3.11 0.25 5.52
CA ALA A 130 -3.04 1.21 4.43
C ALA A 130 -3.12 2.64 4.98
N PHE A 131 -2.42 3.55 4.34
CA PHE A 131 -2.53 4.99 4.57
C PHE A 131 -3.12 5.65 3.34
N ASN A 132 -4.28 6.26 3.49
CA ASN A 132 -5.04 6.88 2.38
C ASN A 132 -5.26 5.92 1.17
N GLY A 133 -5.54 4.65 1.45
CA GLY A 133 -5.74 3.62 0.43
C GLY A 133 -4.47 3.07 -0.22
N ILE A 134 -3.30 3.50 0.24
CA ILE A 134 -2.01 2.99 -0.23
C ILE A 134 -1.52 1.93 0.76
N SER A 135 -1.48 0.66 0.33
CA SER A 135 -0.89 -0.42 1.11
C SER A 135 0.64 -0.32 1.08
N MET A 136 1.26 -0.47 2.24
CA MET A 136 2.70 -0.27 2.41
C MET A 136 3.43 -1.50 2.94
N LEU A 137 2.70 -2.48 3.51
CA LEU A 137 3.26 -3.64 4.19
C LEU A 137 3.01 -4.97 3.47
N ASN A 138 2.43 -4.96 2.28
CA ASN A 138 2.07 -6.17 1.53
C ASN A 138 2.88 -6.36 0.24
N SER A 139 3.93 -5.59 0.02
CA SER A 139 4.76 -5.69 -1.19
C SER A 139 6.10 -5.02 -0.95
N ASN A 140 7.17 -5.60 -1.48
CA ASN A 140 8.52 -5.02 -1.50
C ASN A 140 8.80 -4.22 -2.79
N THR A 141 7.81 -4.06 -3.67
CA THR A 141 7.97 -3.35 -4.94
C THR A 141 7.36 -1.95 -4.88
N GLY A 142 8.18 -0.95 -5.21
CA GLY A 142 7.78 0.44 -5.28
C GLY A 142 8.07 1.25 -4.02
N SER A 143 7.99 2.55 -4.17
CA SER A 143 8.17 3.53 -3.10
C SER A 143 7.14 4.65 -3.22
N VAL A 144 6.79 5.25 -2.11
CA VAL A 144 5.98 6.48 -2.08
C VAL A 144 6.93 7.66 -1.99
N GLN A 145 6.86 8.55 -2.98
CA GLN A 145 7.71 9.74 -3.05
C GLN A 145 7.06 10.90 -2.32
N ILE A 146 7.72 11.42 -1.30
CA ILE A 146 7.30 12.59 -0.56
C ILE A 146 8.06 13.79 -1.09
N HIS A 147 7.35 14.71 -1.75
CA HIS A 147 7.92 15.95 -2.23
C HIS A 147 8.14 16.95 -1.09
N VAL A 148 9.40 17.33 -0.86
CA VAL A 148 9.84 18.23 0.19
C VAL A 148 10.57 19.44 -0.43
N GLY A 149 9.83 20.45 -0.85
CA GLY A 149 10.38 21.63 -1.51
C GLY A 149 10.32 21.59 -3.04
N THR A 150 11.11 22.46 -3.70
CA THR A 150 11.00 22.72 -5.14
C THR A 150 11.52 21.60 -6.05
N SER A 151 12.45 20.76 -5.57
CA SER A 151 13.06 19.69 -6.38
C SER A 151 13.54 18.50 -5.56
N SER A 152 13.26 18.46 -4.28
CA SER A 152 13.72 17.38 -3.39
C SER A 152 12.59 16.41 -3.08
N THR A 153 12.89 15.11 -3.16
CA THR A 153 11.99 14.03 -2.76
C THR A 153 12.63 13.14 -1.70
N ILE A 154 11.83 12.59 -0.84
CA ILE A 154 12.22 11.52 0.09
C ILE A 154 11.36 10.31 -0.23
N ASP A 155 12.00 9.20 -0.60
CA ASP A 155 11.32 7.97 -0.95
C ASP A 155 11.10 7.12 0.30
N VAL A 156 9.87 6.67 0.48
CA VAL A 156 9.49 5.69 1.48
C VAL A 156 9.19 4.38 0.76
N ASP A 157 10.10 3.41 0.92
CA ASP A 157 9.98 2.11 0.28
C ASP A 157 8.86 1.31 0.94
N LYS A 158 8.11 0.59 0.14
CA LYS A 158 7.19 -0.42 0.61
C LYS A 158 7.99 -1.61 1.15
N VAL A 159 7.42 -2.29 2.11
CA VAL A 159 8.04 -3.48 2.73
C VAL A 159 7.01 -4.60 2.73
N ASP A 160 7.47 -5.80 2.37
CA ASP A 160 6.64 -6.98 2.42
C ASP A 160 6.72 -7.62 3.82
N MET A 161 5.64 -7.49 4.57
CA MET A 161 5.44 -8.06 5.90
C MET A 161 4.36 -9.16 5.88
N THR A 162 4.02 -9.67 4.69
CA THR A 162 3.15 -10.84 4.55
C THR A 162 3.83 -12.09 5.08
N GLN A 163 3.09 -13.18 5.21
CA GLN A 163 3.68 -14.47 5.55
C GLN A 163 4.83 -14.85 4.61
N SER A 164 4.62 -14.62 3.30
CA SER A 164 5.62 -14.88 2.26
C SER A 164 6.86 -13.98 2.41
N GLY A 165 6.66 -12.69 2.59
CA GLY A 165 7.75 -11.73 2.76
C GLY A 165 8.60 -11.96 4.02
N LEU A 166 7.99 -12.52 5.06
CA LEU A 166 8.65 -12.88 6.31
C LEU A 166 9.21 -14.31 6.33
N GLY A 167 8.86 -15.16 5.34
CA GLY A 167 9.25 -16.57 5.29
C GLY A 167 8.62 -17.40 6.40
N ILE A 168 7.42 -17.03 6.83
CA ILE A 168 6.62 -17.71 7.84
C ILE A 168 5.32 -18.26 7.27
N GLU A 169 5.30 -18.57 5.97
CA GLU A 169 4.15 -19.19 5.36
C GLU A 169 3.80 -20.47 6.12
N THR A 170 2.73 -20.41 6.87
CA THR A 170 2.15 -21.62 7.44
C THR A 170 1.47 -22.33 6.29
N GLY A 171 2.04 -23.43 5.85
CA GLY A 171 1.45 -24.22 4.80
C GLY A 171 0.10 -24.70 5.26
N ASN A 172 -0.91 -24.07 4.78
CA ASN A 172 -2.05 -24.81 4.35
C ASN A 172 -1.53 -25.59 3.15
N GLY A 173 -0.97 -26.77 3.38
CA GLY A 173 -0.45 -27.63 2.33
C GLY A 173 -1.53 -27.82 1.27
N ALA A 174 -1.59 -26.89 0.35
CA ALA A 174 -2.50 -26.93 -0.75
C ALA A 174 -1.84 -27.80 -1.80
N TRP A 175 -2.24 -29.03 -1.83
CA TRP A 175 -1.76 -30.05 -2.72
C TRP A 175 -2.68 -30.11 -3.94
N GLY A 176 -2.13 -29.83 -5.09
CA GLY A 176 -2.72 -30.13 -6.37
C GLY A 176 -4.07 -29.46 -6.62
N ALA A 177 -4.06 -28.42 -7.42
CA ALA A 177 -5.28 -28.04 -8.10
C ALA A 177 -5.55 -29.11 -9.16
N MET A 178 -6.70 -29.76 -9.12
CA MET A 178 -7.19 -30.53 -10.25
C MET A 178 -7.61 -29.51 -11.30
N THR A 179 -6.73 -29.25 -12.26
CA THR A 179 -7.03 -28.39 -13.39
C THR A 179 -7.06 -29.24 -14.64
N ASN A 180 -8.09 -29.13 -15.42
CA ASN A 180 -8.02 -29.47 -16.82
C ASN A 180 -7.33 -28.30 -17.54
N ASP A 181 -6.23 -28.57 -18.24
CA ASP A 181 -5.38 -27.56 -18.86
C ASP A 181 -6.07 -26.71 -19.95
N ASP A 182 -7.26 -27.13 -20.42
CA ASP A 182 -7.96 -26.48 -21.52
C ASP A 182 -9.42 -26.06 -21.23
N ASN A 183 -9.97 -26.33 -20.05
CA ASN A 183 -11.32 -25.91 -19.68
C ASN A 183 -11.36 -25.35 -18.26
N ALA A 184 -10.98 -24.10 -18.14
CA ALA A 184 -11.33 -23.26 -17.02
C ALA A 184 -12.85 -23.19 -16.92
N LEU A 185 -13.42 -23.46 -15.74
CA LEU A 185 -14.85 -23.38 -15.53
C LEU A 185 -15.22 -21.91 -15.31
N ASP A 186 -15.82 -21.30 -16.32
CA ASP A 186 -16.35 -19.94 -16.26
C ASP A 186 -17.44 -19.76 -15.18
N ASN A 187 -17.98 -20.86 -14.64
CA ASN A 187 -19.06 -20.82 -13.66
C ASN A 187 -19.04 -22.07 -12.77
N ILE A 188 -19.19 -21.88 -11.45
CA ILE A 188 -19.26 -22.94 -10.44
C ILE A 188 -20.45 -23.90 -10.64
N ASP A 189 -21.49 -23.44 -11.31
CA ASP A 189 -22.71 -24.17 -11.60
C ASP A 189 -22.67 -24.93 -12.94
N GLU A 190 -21.53 -25.02 -13.62
CA GLU A 190 -21.45 -25.81 -14.85
C GLU A 190 -21.79 -27.28 -14.60
N ALA A 191 -22.75 -27.75 -15.38
CA ALA A 191 -23.50 -28.96 -15.08
C ALA A 191 -22.72 -30.28 -15.15
N THR A 192 -21.43 -30.24 -15.55
CA THR A 192 -20.65 -31.47 -15.69
C THR A 192 -19.14 -31.20 -15.57
N PHE A 193 -18.63 -31.28 -14.36
CA PHE A 193 -17.18 -31.24 -14.13
C PHE A 193 -16.53 -32.60 -14.34
N LEU A 194 -17.22 -33.67 -13.92
CA LEU A 194 -16.80 -35.04 -14.09
C LEU A 194 -18.00 -35.90 -14.54
N SER A 195 -17.87 -36.59 -15.65
CA SER A 195 -18.87 -37.53 -16.12
C SER A 195 -18.30 -38.95 -16.11
N ILE A 196 -18.98 -39.84 -15.42
CA ILE A 196 -18.65 -41.24 -15.31
C ILE A 196 -19.69 -42.01 -16.12
N GLY A 197 -19.27 -42.73 -17.15
CA GLY A 197 -20.13 -43.56 -17.98
C GLY A 197 -20.67 -44.77 -17.24
N SER A 198 -21.57 -45.49 -17.89
CA SER A 198 -22.13 -46.72 -17.35
C SER A 198 -21.11 -47.85 -17.45
N SER A 199 -20.24 -48.00 -16.46
CA SER A 199 -19.28 -49.10 -16.36
C SER A 199 -19.86 -50.28 -15.58
N ALA A 200 -19.38 -51.49 -15.85
CA ALA A 200 -19.73 -52.69 -15.10
C ALA A 200 -19.24 -52.68 -13.64
N ASN A 201 -18.31 -51.80 -13.33
CA ASN A 201 -17.69 -51.65 -12.01
C ASN A 201 -17.97 -50.28 -11.40
N ALA A 202 -18.04 -50.22 -10.08
CA ALA A 202 -18.08 -48.95 -9.36
C ALA A 202 -16.76 -48.19 -9.57
N PHE A 203 -16.85 -46.90 -9.81
CA PHE A 203 -15.67 -46.08 -9.96
C PHE A 203 -15.28 -45.45 -8.62
N GLN A 204 -14.02 -45.64 -8.23
CA GLN A 204 -13.47 -45.11 -7.01
C GLN A 204 -12.16 -44.38 -7.37
N ILE A 205 -11.97 -43.24 -6.78
CA ILE A 205 -10.67 -42.56 -6.79
C ILE A 205 -10.01 -42.68 -5.42
N ASN A 206 -8.73 -42.94 -5.42
CA ASN A 206 -7.90 -42.95 -4.23
C ASN A 206 -6.93 -41.76 -4.32
N ILE A 207 -7.08 -40.84 -3.39
CA ILE A 207 -6.20 -39.72 -3.22
C ILE A 207 -5.16 -40.12 -2.18
N ASN A 208 -3.95 -40.35 -2.61
CA ASN A 208 -2.83 -40.77 -1.77
C ASN A 208 -1.89 -39.61 -1.54
N PHE A 209 -1.61 -39.32 -0.31
CA PHE A 209 -0.55 -38.41 0.10
C PHE A 209 0.55 -39.25 0.73
N ALA A 210 1.79 -38.99 0.37
CA ALA A 210 2.94 -39.69 0.91
C ALA A 210 4.06 -38.68 1.23
N ASP A 211 4.75 -38.97 2.31
CA ASP A 211 5.98 -38.35 2.75
C ASP A 211 7.17 -38.98 1.97
N ASP A 212 8.29 -38.26 1.83
CA ASP A 212 9.48 -38.64 1.05
C ASP A 212 10.12 -39.96 1.53
N ASP A 213 9.97 -40.30 2.82
CA ASP A 213 10.47 -41.55 3.39
C ASP A 213 9.43 -42.68 3.37
N GLY A 214 8.21 -42.42 2.94
CA GLY A 214 7.10 -43.38 2.84
C GLY A 214 6.54 -43.86 4.18
N THR A 215 6.92 -43.23 5.29
CA THR A 215 6.48 -43.62 6.63
C THR A 215 5.11 -43.10 6.99
N ASN A 216 4.75 -41.93 6.46
CA ASN A 216 3.42 -41.34 6.66
C ASN A 216 2.67 -41.35 5.34
N GLN A 217 1.64 -42.17 5.26
CA GLN A 217 0.75 -42.23 4.11
C GLN A 217 -0.64 -41.90 4.55
N GLN A 218 -1.27 -40.96 3.87
CA GLN A 218 -2.70 -40.67 4.03
C GLN A 218 -3.40 -41.04 2.74
N GLN A 219 -4.46 -41.80 2.84
CA GLN A 219 -5.25 -42.18 1.69
C GLN A 219 -6.73 -41.81 1.95
N ILE A 220 -7.32 -41.12 0.98
CA ILE A 220 -8.76 -40.85 0.95
C ILE A 220 -9.35 -41.64 -0.22
N GLN A 221 -10.26 -42.56 0.07
CA GLN A 221 -10.94 -43.32 -0.94
C GLN A 221 -12.35 -42.75 -1.17
N VAL A 222 -12.62 -42.28 -2.37
CA VAL A 222 -13.88 -41.64 -2.73
C VAL A 222 -14.63 -42.46 -3.73
N ASP A 223 -15.85 -42.91 -3.37
CA ASP A 223 -16.74 -43.63 -4.23
C ASP A 223 -17.55 -42.66 -5.11
N LEU A 224 -17.25 -42.63 -6.41
CA LEU A 224 -17.84 -41.67 -7.37
C LEU A 224 -18.87 -42.31 -8.31
N GLY A 225 -19.28 -43.56 -8.09
CA GLY A 225 -20.29 -44.15 -8.95
C GLY A 225 -20.67 -45.55 -8.56
N THR A 226 -21.87 -45.93 -8.93
CA THR A 226 -22.38 -47.29 -8.74
C THR A 226 -22.28 -48.07 -10.05
N ALA A 227 -21.86 -49.33 -9.99
CA ALA A 227 -21.76 -50.18 -11.15
C ALA A 227 -23.06 -50.18 -12.01
N GLY A 228 -22.92 -49.95 -13.28
CA GLY A 228 -24.03 -49.93 -14.24
C GLY A 228 -24.84 -48.63 -14.34
N THR A 229 -24.43 -47.55 -13.65
CA THR A 229 -25.14 -46.26 -13.69
C THR A 229 -24.19 -45.15 -14.10
N ALA A 230 -24.55 -44.41 -15.16
CA ALA A 230 -23.84 -43.20 -15.51
C ALA A 230 -24.13 -42.09 -14.49
N THR A 231 -23.09 -41.43 -13.99
CA THR A 231 -23.20 -40.40 -12.97
C THR A 231 -22.38 -39.18 -13.39
N THR A 232 -22.95 -38.02 -13.18
CA THR A 232 -22.26 -36.75 -13.46
C THR A 232 -22.07 -35.97 -12.14
N TYR A 233 -20.93 -35.36 -11.98
CA TYR A 233 -20.59 -34.54 -10.82
C TYR A 233 -20.28 -33.12 -11.23
N THR A 234 -20.88 -32.16 -10.52
CA THR A 234 -20.44 -30.79 -10.53
C THR A 234 -19.20 -30.63 -9.65
N LEU A 235 -18.50 -29.50 -9.78
CA LEU A 235 -17.34 -29.19 -8.95
C LEU A 235 -17.68 -29.23 -7.45
N GLU A 236 -18.85 -28.72 -7.06
CA GLU A 236 -19.33 -28.73 -5.69
C GLU A 236 -19.64 -30.14 -5.19
N GLN A 237 -20.29 -30.94 -6.02
CA GLN A 237 -20.59 -32.33 -5.66
C GLN A 237 -19.31 -33.15 -5.48
N LEU A 238 -18.31 -32.95 -6.32
CA LEU A 238 -17.03 -33.63 -6.19
C LEU A 238 -16.29 -33.17 -4.93
N ARG A 239 -16.27 -31.88 -4.63
CA ARG A 239 -15.74 -31.32 -3.37
C ARG A 239 -16.43 -31.99 -2.16
N ASP A 240 -17.73 -32.03 -2.18
CA ASP A 240 -18.52 -32.58 -1.06
C ASP A 240 -18.32 -34.08 -0.89
N ALA A 241 -18.19 -34.84 -1.99
CA ALA A 241 -17.88 -36.27 -1.95
C ALA A 241 -16.49 -36.52 -1.34
N ILE A 242 -15.47 -35.76 -1.76
CA ILE A 242 -14.11 -35.84 -1.19
C ILE A 242 -14.12 -35.47 0.30
N ASN A 243 -14.83 -34.43 0.67
CA ASN A 243 -14.90 -33.97 2.06
C ASN A 243 -15.70 -34.95 2.95
N ALA A 244 -16.72 -35.62 2.42
CA ALA A 244 -17.44 -36.64 3.17
C ALA A 244 -16.51 -37.80 3.53
N GLU A 245 -15.72 -38.27 2.57
CA GLU A 245 -14.82 -39.41 2.78
C GLU A 245 -13.55 -39.03 3.55
N SER A 246 -13.11 -37.77 3.47
CA SER A 246 -11.96 -37.28 4.26
C SER A 246 -12.21 -37.33 5.78
N ASN A 247 -13.48 -37.42 6.21
CA ASN A 247 -13.87 -37.53 7.61
C ASN A 247 -14.35 -38.94 7.98
N ASN A 248 -14.35 -39.89 7.04
CA ASN A 248 -14.84 -41.23 7.25
C ASN A 248 -13.70 -42.17 7.70
N PRO A 249 -13.70 -42.68 8.95
CA PRO A 249 -12.60 -43.50 9.45
C PRO A 249 -12.50 -44.88 8.75
N SER A 250 -13.48 -45.24 7.93
CA SER A 250 -13.46 -46.51 7.19
C SER A 250 -12.81 -46.40 5.82
N THR A 251 -12.78 -45.19 5.23
CA THR A 251 -12.26 -44.89 3.89
C THR A 251 -10.97 -44.05 3.93
N MET A 252 -10.69 -43.48 5.08
CA MET A 252 -9.48 -42.71 5.34
C MET A 252 -8.51 -43.57 6.14
N TYR A 253 -7.39 -43.95 5.53
CA TYR A 253 -6.27 -44.53 6.25
C TYR A 253 -5.42 -43.44 6.88
N ASP A 254 -5.37 -43.43 8.21
CA ASP A 254 -4.52 -42.54 8.99
C ASP A 254 -3.68 -43.44 9.93
N PRO A 255 -2.34 -43.50 9.77
CA PRO A 255 -1.49 -44.31 10.61
C PRO A 255 -1.46 -43.84 12.09
N THR A 256 -1.88 -42.60 12.37
CA THR A 256 -1.92 -42.04 13.75
C THR A 256 -3.24 -42.38 14.46
N GLY A 257 -4.30 -42.82 13.74
CA GLY A 257 -5.57 -43.23 14.30
C GLY A 257 -6.40 -42.12 14.95
N GLU A 258 -6.13 -40.87 14.62
CA GLU A 258 -6.80 -39.72 15.22
C GLU A 258 -7.92 -39.17 14.31
N THR A 259 -9.14 -39.14 14.86
CA THR A 259 -10.35 -38.67 14.17
C THR A 259 -10.54 -37.17 14.42
N TYR A 260 -10.07 -36.32 13.51
CA TYR A 260 -10.40 -34.89 13.49
C TYR A 260 -11.25 -34.56 12.27
N ALA A 261 -12.21 -33.63 12.44
CA ALA A 261 -12.97 -33.09 11.33
C ALA A 261 -12.02 -32.35 10.38
N TYR A 262 -11.94 -32.78 9.14
CA TYR A 262 -11.03 -32.28 8.14
C TYR A 262 -11.74 -32.18 6.78
N SER A 263 -11.55 -31.08 6.09
CA SER A 263 -12.07 -30.87 4.75
C SER A 263 -10.91 -30.86 3.76
N ALA A 264 -10.74 -32.03 3.08
CA ALA A 264 -9.63 -32.23 2.14
C ALA A 264 -9.75 -31.36 0.88
N ALA A 265 -11.00 -31.07 0.45
CA ALA A 265 -11.25 -30.38 -0.81
C ALA A 265 -11.90 -29.01 -0.59
N SER A 266 -11.44 -28.00 -1.32
CA SER A 266 -12.03 -26.66 -1.37
C SER A 266 -12.07 -26.16 -2.81
N ILE A 267 -13.04 -25.29 -3.12
CA ILE A 267 -13.12 -24.62 -4.41
C ILE A 267 -12.45 -23.25 -4.26
N VAL A 268 -11.55 -22.92 -5.17
CA VAL A 268 -10.82 -21.66 -5.21
C VAL A 268 -11.07 -20.96 -6.52
N GLU A 269 -11.45 -19.69 -6.46
CA GLU A 269 -11.57 -18.82 -7.62
C GLU A 269 -10.18 -18.30 -8.01
N THR A 270 -9.86 -18.39 -9.30
CA THR A 270 -8.60 -17.87 -9.83
C THR A 270 -8.73 -16.40 -10.19
N SER A 271 -7.60 -15.72 -10.44
CA SER A 271 -7.57 -14.30 -10.82
C SER A 271 -8.37 -13.96 -12.09
N ASP A 272 -8.61 -14.96 -12.94
CA ASP A 272 -9.34 -14.82 -14.21
C ASP A 272 -10.84 -15.10 -14.06
N GLY A 273 -11.30 -15.40 -12.82
CA GLY A 273 -12.70 -15.69 -12.53
C GLY A 273 -13.09 -17.16 -12.68
N ASP A 274 -12.12 -18.03 -12.93
CA ASP A 274 -12.31 -19.47 -13.08
C ASP A 274 -12.27 -20.18 -11.73
N TYR A 275 -12.91 -21.35 -11.64
CA TYR A 275 -12.98 -22.14 -10.42
C TYR A 275 -12.15 -23.41 -10.53
N LYS A 276 -11.37 -23.70 -9.50
CA LYS A 276 -10.51 -24.89 -9.40
C LYS A 276 -10.76 -25.65 -8.11
N LEU A 277 -10.66 -26.97 -8.16
CA LEU A 277 -10.72 -27.82 -6.98
C LEU A 277 -9.33 -27.93 -6.36
N GLN A 278 -9.19 -27.45 -5.14
CA GLN A 278 -7.96 -27.57 -4.36
C GLN A 278 -8.12 -28.70 -3.36
N ILE A 279 -7.17 -29.63 -3.32
CA ILE A 279 -7.13 -30.75 -2.38
C ILE A 279 -5.95 -30.57 -1.43
N LYS A 280 -6.20 -30.74 -0.13
CA LYS A 280 -5.21 -30.56 0.94
C LYS A 280 -5.00 -31.87 1.69
N ALA A 281 -3.76 -32.16 2.08
CA ALA A 281 -3.50 -33.21 3.05
C ALA A 281 -3.91 -32.78 4.47
N LYS A 282 -4.20 -33.73 5.34
CA LYS A 282 -4.49 -33.47 6.76
C LYS A 282 -3.26 -33.00 7.52
N TYR A 283 -2.09 -33.51 7.15
CA TYR A 283 -0.82 -33.21 7.75
C TYR A 283 0.07 -32.46 6.75
N GLY A 284 0.74 -31.40 7.20
CA GLY A 284 1.51 -30.48 6.35
C GLY A 284 2.85 -31.00 5.83
N GLU A 285 3.23 -32.24 6.11
CA GLU A 285 4.54 -32.81 5.74
C GLU A 285 4.44 -33.89 4.65
N MET A 286 3.49 -33.77 3.75
CA MET A 286 3.37 -34.71 2.64
C MET A 286 4.10 -34.21 1.41
N ASP A 287 5.04 -34.99 0.88
CA ASP A 287 5.90 -34.60 -0.25
C ASP A 287 5.31 -34.98 -1.61
N SER A 288 4.28 -35.80 -1.64
CA SER A 288 3.62 -36.19 -2.88
C SER A 288 2.14 -36.47 -2.72
N MET A 289 1.37 -36.14 -3.75
CA MET A 289 -0.02 -36.52 -3.90
C MET A 289 -0.17 -37.29 -5.21
N THR A 290 -0.82 -38.44 -5.14
CA THR A 290 -1.22 -39.21 -6.32
C THR A 290 -2.69 -39.53 -6.27
N ILE A 291 -3.37 -39.36 -7.40
CA ILE A 291 -4.75 -39.77 -7.55
C ILE A 291 -4.77 -40.99 -8.47
N THR A 292 -5.28 -42.10 -7.94
CA THR A 292 -5.37 -43.35 -8.68
C THR A 292 -6.81 -43.83 -8.75
N SER A 293 -7.16 -44.53 -9.80
CA SER A 293 -8.45 -45.22 -9.90
C SER A 293 -8.37 -46.68 -9.40
N THR A 294 -9.46 -47.19 -8.87
CA THR A 294 -9.55 -48.58 -8.43
C THR A 294 -9.93 -49.54 -9.57
N ASN A 295 -10.58 -49.04 -10.62
CA ASN A 295 -11.04 -49.86 -11.74
C ASN A 295 -10.63 -49.23 -13.08
N ALA A 296 -10.42 -50.07 -14.09
CA ALA A 296 -10.13 -49.63 -15.45
C ALA A 296 -11.37 -48.97 -16.07
N MET A 297 -11.16 -47.78 -16.62
CA MET A 297 -12.16 -47.06 -17.42
C MET A 297 -11.49 -46.57 -18.71
N ASP A 298 -12.23 -46.63 -19.81
CA ASP A 298 -11.71 -46.10 -21.07
C ASP A 298 -12.10 -44.63 -21.26
N ALA A 299 -11.47 -43.95 -22.23
CA ALA A 299 -11.68 -42.52 -22.49
C ALA A 299 -13.14 -42.17 -22.91
N THR A 300 -13.97 -43.13 -23.19
CA THR A 300 -15.39 -42.94 -23.50
C THR A 300 -16.28 -43.01 -22.25
N GLU A 301 -15.79 -43.59 -21.18
CA GLU A 301 -16.49 -43.74 -19.90
C GLU A 301 -16.14 -42.66 -18.89
N LEU A 302 -14.97 -42.02 -19.03
CA LEU A 302 -14.54 -40.94 -18.16
C LEU A 302 -14.25 -39.68 -18.98
N THR A 303 -15.07 -38.67 -18.81
CA THR A 303 -14.88 -37.39 -19.49
C THR A 303 -14.91 -36.25 -18.49
N GLY A 304 -14.11 -35.23 -18.70
CA GLY A 304 -14.03 -34.06 -17.83
C GLY A 304 -12.61 -33.87 -17.29
N VAL A 305 -12.46 -33.77 -15.99
CA VAL A 305 -11.20 -33.41 -15.28
C VAL A 305 -10.04 -34.38 -15.56
N PHE A 306 -10.35 -35.63 -15.87
CA PHE A 306 -9.33 -36.65 -16.13
C PHE A 306 -9.27 -36.94 -17.63
N ASP A 307 -8.15 -36.63 -18.26
CA ASP A 307 -7.94 -36.89 -19.68
C ASP A 307 -7.15 -38.20 -19.83
N ALA A 308 -7.81 -39.25 -20.25
CA ALA A 308 -7.32 -40.50 -20.84
C ALA A 308 -7.90 -41.79 -20.23
N ALA A 309 -7.81 -42.86 -20.98
CA ALA A 309 -8.08 -44.23 -20.53
C ALA A 309 -7.15 -44.64 -19.37
N VAL A 310 -7.75 -45.02 -18.24
CA VAL A 310 -7.00 -45.41 -17.05
C VAL A 310 -7.12 -46.93 -16.83
N ALA A 311 -5.98 -47.61 -16.73
CA ALA A 311 -5.92 -49.00 -16.35
C ALA A 311 -6.27 -49.15 -14.85
N ASP A 312 -6.74 -50.36 -14.46
CA ASP A 312 -6.97 -50.69 -13.05
C ASP A 312 -5.70 -50.43 -12.21
N GLY A 313 -5.80 -49.61 -11.16
CA GLY A 313 -4.65 -49.12 -10.41
C GLY A 313 -3.81 -48.08 -11.12
N GLY A 314 -4.23 -47.60 -12.30
CA GLY A 314 -3.53 -46.56 -13.05
C GLY A 314 -3.62 -45.20 -12.39
N THR A 315 -2.58 -44.38 -12.56
CA THR A 315 -2.49 -43.03 -12.04
C THR A 315 -3.32 -42.08 -12.90
N LEU A 316 -4.38 -41.50 -12.35
CA LEU A 316 -5.20 -40.48 -13.00
C LEU A 316 -4.48 -39.13 -13.12
N MET A 317 -3.66 -38.84 -12.14
CA MET A 317 -2.76 -37.70 -12.13
C MET A 317 -1.44 -38.15 -11.47
N ALA A 318 -0.38 -38.22 -12.24
CA ALA A 318 0.99 -38.25 -11.74
C ALA A 318 1.52 -36.84 -11.88
N GLY A 319 1.21 -36.04 -10.93
CA GLY A 319 1.63 -34.65 -10.96
C GLY A 319 2.25 -34.27 -9.65
N THR A 320 3.57 -34.37 -9.59
CA THR A 320 4.39 -33.64 -8.63
C THR A 320 4.47 -32.15 -9.04
N GLN A 321 3.37 -31.55 -9.43
CA GLN A 321 3.34 -30.11 -9.64
C GLN A 321 2.62 -29.47 -8.45
N PHE A 322 3.42 -29.26 -7.41
CA PHE A 322 3.04 -28.34 -6.35
C PHE A 322 2.94 -26.94 -6.96
N GLN A 323 1.83 -26.28 -6.76
CA GLN A 323 1.67 -24.91 -7.18
C GLN A 323 1.81 -24.02 -5.95
N LYS A 324 2.68 -23.03 -6.03
CA LYS A 324 2.79 -21.95 -5.05
C LYS A 324 2.09 -20.72 -5.61
N TRP A 325 1.47 -19.96 -4.74
CA TRP A 325 0.91 -18.67 -5.12
C TRP A 325 2.05 -17.71 -5.49
N ASP A 326 2.09 -17.26 -6.73
CA ASP A 326 2.99 -16.18 -7.15
C ASP A 326 2.24 -14.84 -7.13
N ALA A 327 2.49 -14.05 -6.10
CA ALA A 327 1.87 -12.74 -5.94
C ALA A 327 2.24 -11.75 -7.07
N SER A 328 3.33 -12.00 -7.80
CA SER A 328 3.74 -11.15 -8.93
C SER A 328 3.01 -11.52 -10.22
N ALA A 329 2.60 -12.78 -10.36
CA ALA A 329 1.81 -13.27 -11.48
C ALA A 329 0.30 -13.22 -11.18
N THR A 330 -0.10 -13.00 -9.90
CA THR A 330 -1.49 -13.15 -9.43
C THR A 330 -2.12 -14.50 -9.79
N ASP A 331 -1.29 -15.55 -9.82
CA ASP A 331 -1.69 -16.89 -10.23
C ASP A 331 -0.89 -17.97 -9.47
N TRP A 332 -1.43 -19.21 -9.49
CA TRP A 332 -0.74 -20.37 -8.98
C TRP A 332 0.25 -20.89 -10.03
N VAL A 333 1.54 -20.79 -9.76
CA VAL A 333 2.60 -21.28 -10.64
C VAL A 333 3.16 -22.59 -10.14
N ALA A 334 3.56 -23.47 -11.07
CA ALA A 334 4.21 -24.73 -10.72
C ALA A 334 5.50 -24.44 -9.91
N ASP A 335 5.62 -25.03 -8.73
CA ASP A 335 6.86 -24.99 -7.95
C ASP A 335 7.87 -25.97 -8.56
N THR A 336 8.73 -25.45 -9.41
CA THR A 336 9.78 -26.25 -10.07
C THR A 336 11.02 -26.49 -9.19
N THR A 337 11.00 -26.00 -7.96
CA THR A 337 12.13 -26.09 -7.03
C THR A 337 12.14 -27.35 -6.18
N GLY A 338 11.24 -28.30 -6.45
CA GLY A 338 11.26 -29.65 -5.86
C GLY A 338 10.92 -29.66 -4.37
N GLY A 339 9.74 -30.03 -4.09
CA GLY A 339 9.20 -30.11 -2.75
C GLY A 339 8.35 -28.88 -2.44
N ALA A 340 7.07 -29.12 -2.08
CA ALA A 340 6.33 -28.11 -1.35
C ALA A 340 7.28 -27.61 -0.28
N THR A 341 7.48 -26.31 -0.21
CA THR A 341 7.89 -25.73 1.06
C THR A 341 6.76 -26.13 1.99
N ALA A 342 6.99 -27.23 2.71
CA ALA A 342 6.11 -27.59 3.81
C ALA A 342 5.94 -26.31 4.60
N GLY A 343 4.74 -25.77 4.57
CA GLY A 343 4.54 -24.49 5.23
C GLY A 343 5.01 -24.64 6.65
N LEU A 344 5.52 -23.57 7.19
CA LEU A 344 6.07 -23.55 8.52
C LEU A 344 5.03 -24.14 9.50
N ASN A 345 5.38 -25.22 10.16
CA ASN A 345 4.52 -25.92 11.12
C ASN A 345 5.33 -26.29 12.37
N ILE A 346 4.63 -26.67 13.41
CA ILE A 346 5.24 -27.10 14.67
C ILE A 346 4.76 -28.50 15.10
N LEU A 347 4.36 -29.31 14.14
CA LEU A 347 3.78 -30.65 14.37
C LEU A 347 4.82 -31.64 14.91
N THR A 348 6.08 -31.52 14.49
CA THR A 348 7.19 -32.33 14.98
C THR A 348 8.23 -31.49 15.71
N THR A 349 9.08 -32.12 16.52
CA THR A 349 10.17 -31.41 17.20
C THR A 349 11.19 -30.82 16.22
N THR A 350 11.40 -31.47 15.07
CA THR A 350 12.30 -30.99 14.03
C THR A 350 11.70 -29.82 13.28
N ALA A 351 10.42 -29.90 12.87
CA ALA A 351 9.70 -28.80 12.25
C ALA A 351 9.63 -27.58 13.18
N ALA A 352 9.39 -27.81 14.47
CA ALA A 352 9.36 -26.75 15.48
C ALA A 352 10.72 -26.02 15.64
N THR A 353 11.85 -26.73 15.53
CA THR A 353 13.17 -26.08 15.51
C THR A 353 13.42 -25.28 14.25
N THR A 354 12.99 -25.77 13.09
CA THR A 354 13.03 -25.01 11.83
C THR A 354 12.13 -23.75 11.92
N ALA A 355 10.96 -23.89 12.51
CA ALA A 355 10.04 -22.75 12.75
C ALA A 355 10.69 -21.67 13.63
N LEU A 356 11.42 -22.06 14.69
CA LEU A 356 12.16 -21.11 15.53
C LEU A 356 13.19 -20.28 14.76
N ASP A 357 13.93 -20.90 13.84
CA ASP A 357 14.91 -20.21 13.00
C ASP A 357 14.23 -19.27 12.01
N SER A 358 13.14 -19.71 11.38
CA SER A 358 12.35 -18.89 10.46
C SER A 358 11.73 -17.69 11.16
N ILE A 359 11.10 -17.88 12.32
CA ILE A 359 10.52 -16.78 13.11
C ILE A 359 11.60 -15.80 13.57
N THR A 360 12.77 -16.31 13.97
CA THR A 360 13.89 -15.44 14.36
C THR A 360 14.34 -14.58 13.18
N THR A 361 14.38 -15.13 11.97
CA THR A 361 14.67 -14.40 10.73
C THR A 361 13.58 -13.37 10.43
N ALA A 362 12.30 -13.73 10.59
CA ALA A 362 11.17 -12.84 10.42
C ALA A 362 11.22 -11.63 11.39
N ILE A 363 11.53 -11.87 12.66
CA ILE A 363 11.72 -10.81 13.66
C ILE A 363 12.86 -9.87 13.22
N ASN A 364 14.00 -10.41 12.79
CA ASN A 364 15.12 -9.59 12.32
C ASN A 364 14.76 -8.76 11.06
N THR A 365 14.00 -9.33 10.14
CA THR A 365 13.51 -8.63 8.93
C THR A 365 12.60 -7.49 9.31
N LYS A 366 11.61 -7.74 10.18
CA LYS A 366 10.71 -6.72 10.71
C LYS A 366 11.47 -5.62 11.46
N ASP A 367 12.44 -5.97 12.33
CA ASP A 367 13.22 -5.00 13.08
C ASP A 367 14.08 -4.12 12.19
N THR A 368 14.64 -4.70 11.12
CA THR A 368 15.38 -3.95 10.09
C THR A 368 14.47 -2.95 9.38
N ALA A 369 13.25 -3.34 9.04
CA ALA A 369 12.26 -2.46 8.44
C ALA A 369 11.85 -1.32 9.40
N ARG A 370 11.58 -1.63 10.68
CA ARG A 370 11.28 -0.62 11.71
C ARG A 370 12.43 0.37 11.89
N ALA A 371 13.66 -0.12 11.94
CA ALA A 371 14.85 0.75 12.01
C ALA A 371 14.93 1.67 10.78
N SER A 372 14.65 1.15 9.59
CA SER A 372 14.59 1.95 8.36
C SER A 372 13.54 3.05 8.44
N PHE A 373 12.35 2.76 8.96
CA PHE A 373 11.31 3.77 9.15
C PHE A 373 11.73 4.82 10.20
N GLY A 374 12.41 4.40 11.27
CA GLY A 374 12.95 5.32 12.26
C GLY A 374 13.93 6.34 11.68
N TYR A 375 14.89 5.91 10.85
CA TYR A 375 15.79 6.91 10.22
C TYR A 375 15.07 7.79 9.22
N LYS A 376 14.08 7.28 8.50
CA LYS A 376 13.29 8.09 7.56
C LYS A 376 12.46 9.13 8.28
N MET A 377 11.85 8.80 9.45
CA MET A 377 11.16 9.77 10.30
C MET A 377 12.11 10.86 10.79
N ASN A 378 13.27 10.51 11.36
CA ASN A 378 14.29 11.48 11.78
C ASN A 378 14.77 12.37 10.63
N ARG A 379 14.91 11.80 9.42
CA ARG A 379 15.27 12.57 8.23
C ARG A 379 14.18 13.53 7.83
N LEU A 380 12.91 13.12 7.87
CA LEU A 380 11.76 13.98 7.57
C LEU A 380 11.64 15.10 8.60
N GLU A 381 11.81 14.85 9.90
CA GLU A 381 11.82 15.87 10.95
C GLU A 381 12.94 16.90 10.74
N SER A 382 14.15 16.42 10.44
CA SER A 382 15.26 17.32 10.11
C SER A 382 15.00 18.16 8.86
N THR A 383 14.32 17.57 7.86
CA THR A 383 13.93 18.27 6.64
C THR A 383 12.88 19.33 6.93
N ILE A 384 11.86 19.04 7.75
CA ILE A 384 10.86 20.03 8.19
C ILE A 384 11.57 21.24 8.83
N ALA A 385 12.49 20.99 9.76
CA ALA A 385 13.21 22.05 10.44
C ALA A 385 14.02 22.95 9.45
N ILE A 386 14.63 22.33 8.44
CA ILE A 386 15.37 23.07 7.40
C ILE A 386 14.40 23.87 6.52
N LEU A 387 13.27 23.28 6.10
CA LEU A 387 12.26 23.95 5.29
C LEU A 387 11.66 25.16 6.01
N ASP A 388 11.37 25.02 7.31
CA ASP A 388 10.84 26.11 8.14
C ASP A 388 11.85 27.27 8.27
N ILE A 389 13.14 26.96 8.50
CA ILE A 389 14.21 27.98 8.53
C ILE A 389 14.35 28.68 7.16
N GLN A 390 14.28 27.91 6.06
CA GLN A 390 14.34 28.49 4.71
C GLN A 390 13.13 29.39 4.44
N ALA A 391 11.93 28.93 4.80
CA ALA A 391 10.72 29.74 4.65
C ALA A 391 10.79 31.04 5.47
N GLU A 392 11.28 31.00 6.70
CA GLU A 392 11.48 32.19 7.55
C GLU A 392 12.51 33.17 6.94
N ASN A 393 13.62 32.66 6.43
CA ASN A 393 14.61 33.48 5.75
C ASN A 393 14.05 34.14 4.48
N LEU A 394 13.27 33.41 3.69
CA LEU A 394 12.63 33.95 2.51
C LEU A 394 11.54 34.96 2.86
N MET A 395 10.72 34.73 3.90
CA MET A 395 9.76 35.71 4.41
C MET A 395 10.47 37.00 4.88
N SER A 396 11.60 36.86 5.56
CA SER A 396 12.42 38.03 5.94
C SER A 396 12.99 38.76 4.72
N ALA A 397 13.35 38.05 3.65
CA ALA A 397 13.82 38.66 2.40
C ALA A 397 12.66 39.35 1.65
N GLU A 398 11.48 38.70 1.59
CA GLU A 398 10.25 39.26 1.01
C GLU A 398 9.88 40.58 1.73
N SER A 399 9.88 40.58 3.07
CA SER A 399 9.61 41.76 3.88
C SER A 399 10.55 42.94 3.52
N ARG A 400 11.84 42.68 3.39
CA ARG A 400 12.81 43.73 2.99
C ARG A 400 12.56 44.29 1.59
N ILE A 401 12.02 43.49 0.68
CA ILE A 401 11.69 43.93 -0.68
C ILE A 401 10.35 44.65 -0.71
N SER A 402 9.37 44.12 -0.06
CA SER A 402 7.94 44.43 -0.20
C SER A 402 7.43 45.43 0.84
N ASP A 403 7.88 45.37 2.11
CA ASP A 403 7.26 46.08 3.18
C ASP A 403 7.69 47.55 3.19
N VAL A 404 6.79 48.41 3.61
CA VAL A 404 7.04 49.85 3.77
C VAL A 404 7.61 50.15 5.17
N ASP A 405 8.66 50.96 5.22
CA ASP A 405 9.05 51.58 6.49
C ASP A 405 8.05 52.68 6.84
N VAL A 406 7.13 52.32 7.77
CA VAL A 406 6.05 53.21 8.20
C VAL A 406 6.56 54.54 8.71
N ALA A 407 7.70 54.59 9.42
CA ALA A 407 8.23 55.82 9.97
C ALA A 407 8.70 56.78 8.85
N THR A 408 9.40 56.23 7.87
CA THR A 408 9.87 57.01 6.70
C THR A 408 8.69 57.47 5.82
N GLU A 409 7.73 56.62 5.58
CA GLU A 409 6.57 56.95 4.73
C GLU A 409 5.61 57.93 5.42
N MET A 410 5.40 57.86 6.74
CA MET A 410 4.66 58.85 7.51
C MET A 410 5.35 60.23 7.46
N ALA A 411 6.66 60.30 7.52
CA ALA A 411 7.41 61.55 7.34
C ALA A 411 7.22 62.11 5.91
N ALA A 412 7.22 61.24 4.89
CA ALA A 412 6.96 61.59 3.50
C ALA A 412 5.50 62.09 3.33
N LEU A 413 4.55 61.39 3.91
CA LEU A 413 3.13 61.80 3.93
C LEU A 413 2.94 63.16 4.53
N THR A 414 3.49 63.37 5.73
CA THR A 414 3.37 64.68 6.41
C THR A 414 3.99 65.83 5.58
N ARG A 415 5.18 65.59 5.01
CA ARG A 415 5.85 66.55 4.12
C ARG A 415 4.99 66.86 2.89
N THR A 416 4.38 65.86 2.23
CA THR A 416 3.54 66.07 1.05
C THR A 416 2.24 66.74 1.38
N GLN A 417 1.65 66.51 2.58
CA GLN A 417 0.52 67.23 3.10
C GLN A 417 0.82 68.74 3.29
N VAL A 418 1.98 69.06 3.93
CA VAL A 418 2.41 70.43 4.10
C VAL A 418 2.68 71.13 2.75
N LEU A 419 3.33 70.41 1.83
CA LEU A 419 3.59 70.92 0.47
C LEU A 419 2.31 71.15 -0.31
N SER A 420 1.31 70.29 -0.17
CA SER A 420 -0.02 70.44 -0.80
C SER A 420 -0.73 71.70 -0.26
N GLN A 421 -0.77 71.89 1.07
CA GLN A 421 -1.34 73.09 1.68
C GLN A 421 -0.61 74.37 1.26
N ALA A 422 0.73 74.34 1.27
CA ALA A 422 1.51 75.46 0.81
C ALA A 422 1.28 75.76 -0.70
N GLY A 423 1.17 74.70 -1.52
CA GLY A 423 0.88 74.76 -2.94
C GLY A 423 -0.46 75.42 -3.25
N ILE A 424 -1.48 75.06 -2.49
CA ILE A 424 -2.82 75.74 -2.58
C ILE A 424 -2.67 77.22 -2.30
N SER A 425 -2.00 77.59 -1.22
CA SER A 425 -1.80 78.97 -0.82
C SER A 425 -0.98 79.76 -1.86
N MET A 426 0.08 79.15 -2.43
CA MET A 426 0.84 79.75 -3.50
C MET A 426 0.09 79.91 -4.81
N LEU A 427 -0.77 78.92 -5.15
CA LEU A 427 -1.67 78.99 -6.30
C LEU A 427 -2.67 80.18 -6.15
N ALA A 428 -3.26 80.32 -4.97
CA ALA A 428 -4.15 81.42 -4.65
C ALA A 428 -3.43 82.77 -4.77
N GLN A 429 -2.20 82.87 -4.26
CA GLN A 429 -1.32 84.10 -4.37
C GLN A 429 -0.94 84.36 -5.84
N ALA A 430 -0.60 83.31 -6.61
CA ALA A 430 -0.22 83.48 -8.02
C ALA A 430 -1.44 83.95 -8.88
N ASN A 431 -2.65 83.54 -8.51
CA ASN A 431 -3.88 84.00 -9.18
C ASN A 431 -4.26 85.44 -8.80
N SER A 432 -3.90 85.94 -7.60
CA SER A 432 -4.17 87.34 -7.17
C SER A 432 -3.19 88.35 -7.73
N MET A 433 -1.97 87.95 -8.05
CA MET A 433 -0.92 88.81 -8.58
C MET A 433 -1.30 89.58 -9.86
N PRO A 434 -1.91 89.01 -10.89
CA PRO A 434 -2.35 89.75 -12.07
C PRO A 434 -3.43 90.75 -11.74
N GLN A 435 -4.28 90.51 -10.77
CA GLN A 435 -5.35 91.42 -10.32
C GLN A 435 -4.73 92.66 -9.62
N MET A 436 -3.73 92.45 -8.72
CA MET A 436 -3.02 93.52 -8.11
C MET A 436 -2.23 94.38 -9.12
N ALA A 437 -1.65 93.73 -10.14
CA ALA A 437 -0.95 94.51 -11.20
C ALA A 437 -1.94 95.35 -12.04
N LEU A 438 -3.18 94.84 -12.25
CA LEU A 438 -4.20 95.62 -12.94
C LEU A 438 -4.73 96.79 -12.10
N THR A 439 -4.80 96.70 -10.77
CA THR A 439 -5.14 97.80 -9.84
C THR A 439 -4.08 98.87 -9.76
N LEU A 440 -2.82 98.51 -9.95
CA LEU A 440 -1.69 99.45 -10.02
C LEU A 440 -1.55 100.22 -11.36
N LEU A 441 -2.20 99.67 -12.43
CA LEU A 441 -2.21 100.31 -13.75
C LEU A 441 -3.45 101.16 -13.98
N ARG A 442 -4.31 101.24 -13.03
CA ARG A 442 -5.51 102.04 -13.03
C ARG A 442 -5.26 103.32 -12.18
#